data_ae6148934760db3cb32560bc70809f56
#
_entry.id   ae6148934760db3cb32560bc70809f56
#
_cell.length_a   1.000
_cell.length_b   1.000
_cell.length_c   1.000
_cell.angle_alpha   90.00
_cell.angle_beta   90.00
_cell.angle_gamma   90.00
#
_symmetry.space_group_name_H-M   'P 1'
#
loop_
_entity.id
_entity.type
_entity.pdbx_description
1 polymer ?
#
loop_
_entity_poly.entity_id
_entity_poly.type
_entity_poly.pdbx_seq_one_letter_code
_entity_poly.pdbx_strand_id
1 'polypeptide(L)'
;MKVNKKIGLKKQRLSENLPGFSSQKKMAVIKVNKLIQLAFKVPSNPKPSAVSIVLFPYKNDIGFFLTERTHTVDHHKGQISLPGGAQDTNETLLETSLRETKEEIGIDVDLELIGTLSSLYTPVSNFLIHPYVWYADSIPETTLNNNEVSNIFTIPLNDLLDNEIIVEMPKEIKGVIINVPCFHFRNCDCWGATAMLLSEFKDILKNL
;
A
#
# COMPACT_ATOMS: atom_id res chain seq x y z
N MET A 1 17.69 14.57 13.54
CA MET A 1 17.21 15.95 13.24
C MET A 1 16.70 16.13 11.81
N LYS A 2 17.34 15.61 10.73
CA LYS A 2 16.85 15.72 9.35
C LYS A 2 15.61 14.85 9.05
N VAL A 3 15.50 13.66 9.66
CA VAL A 3 14.37 12.72 9.48
C VAL A 3 13.09 13.34 10.04
N ASN A 4 13.09 13.87 11.27
CA ASN A 4 11.91 14.48 11.89
C ASN A 4 11.40 15.72 11.11
N LYS A 5 12.30 16.47 10.46
CA LYS A 5 11.89 17.61 9.62
C LYS A 5 11.19 17.16 8.33
N LYS A 6 11.67 16.07 7.71
CA LYS A 6 11.01 15.44 6.54
C LYS A 6 9.63 14.86 6.91
N ILE A 7 9.48 14.27 8.09
CA ILE A 7 8.21 13.69 8.57
C ILE A 7 7.19 14.77 8.90
N GLY A 8 7.58 15.86 9.56
CA GLY A 8 6.69 16.99 9.84
C GLY A 8 6.14 17.64 8.56
N LEU A 9 6.99 17.78 7.52
CA LEU A 9 6.56 18.25 6.20
C LEU A 9 5.60 17.25 5.50
N LYS A 10 5.78 15.94 5.69
CA LYS A 10 4.91 14.90 5.14
C LYS A 10 3.53 14.90 5.80
N LYS A 11 3.45 15.11 7.12
CA LYS A 11 2.20 15.20 7.87
C LYS A 11 1.32 16.36 7.36
N GLN A 12 1.91 17.53 7.12
CA GLN A 12 1.18 18.68 6.57
C GLN A 12 0.61 18.39 5.18
N ARG A 13 1.34 17.67 4.32
CA ARG A 13 0.88 17.35 2.96
C ARG A 13 -0.08 16.19 2.86
N LEU A 14 -0.02 15.23 3.77
CA LEU A 14 -0.98 14.12 3.85
C LEU A 14 -2.36 14.57 4.36
N SER A 15 -2.48 15.79 4.86
CA SER A 15 -3.77 16.38 5.27
C SER A 15 -4.39 17.32 4.23
N GLU A 16 -3.65 17.71 3.17
CA GLU A 16 -4.08 18.72 2.21
C GLU A 16 -4.03 18.20 0.77
N ASN A 17 -5.11 18.42 0.01
CA ASN A 17 -5.18 18.23 -1.44
C ASN A 17 -4.52 16.96 -2.00
N LEU A 18 -4.99 15.79 -1.54
CA LEU A 18 -4.50 14.50 -2.02
C LEU A 18 -4.71 14.37 -3.55
N PRO A 19 -3.70 13.90 -4.32
CA PRO A 19 -3.82 13.75 -5.77
C PRO A 19 -4.82 12.67 -6.19
N GLY A 20 -5.13 11.73 -5.30
CA GLY A 20 -6.19 10.75 -5.45
C GLY A 20 -6.03 9.87 -6.68
N PHE A 21 -7.18 9.56 -7.28
CA PHE A 21 -7.24 8.66 -8.42
C PHE A 21 -6.40 9.12 -9.62
N SER A 22 -6.08 10.41 -9.76
CA SER A 22 -5.21 10.91 -10.82
C SER A 22 -3.80 10.32 -10.76
N SER A 23 -3.28 10.08 -9.54
CA SER A 23 -2.02 9.40 -9.30
C SER A 23 -2.16 7.88 -9.29
N GLN A 24 -3.19 7.37 -8.64
CA GLN A 24 -3.45 5.93 -8.52
C GLN A 24 -3.58 5.24 -9.88
N LYS A 25 -4.31 5.86 -10.83
CA LYS A 25 -4.55 5.29 -12.18
C LYS A 25 -3.28 5.09 -13.02
N LYS A 26 -2.13 5.72 -12.68
CA LYS A 26 -0.87 5.52 -13.38
C LYS A 26 -0.39 4.06 -13.30
N MET A 27 -0.72 3.37 -12.20
CA MET A 27 -0.39 1.97 -11.95
C MET A 27 -1.59 1.03 -12.13
N ALA A 28 -2.69 1.49 -12.75
CA ALA A 28 -3.85 0.64 -13.00
C ALA A 28 -3.58 -0.36 -14.12
N VAL A 29 -4.06 -1.59 -13.94
CA VAL A 29 -3.99 -2.67 -14.93
C VAL A 29 -4.79 -2.32 -16.20
N ILE A 30 -5.93 -1.63 -16.05
CA ILE A 30 -6.78 -1.20 -17.16
C ILE A 30 -6.33 0.21 -17.59
N LYS A 31 -5.87 0.35 -18.84
CA LYS A 31 -5.33 1.63 -19.35
C LYS A 31 -6.31 2.47 -20.17
N VAL A 32 -7.49 1.93 -20.53
CA VAL A 32 -8.47 2.65 -21.34
C VAL A 32 -9.25 3.64 -20.48
N ASN A 33 -9.03 4.94 -20.64
CA ASN A 33 -9.53 6.02 -19.77
C ASN A 33 -11.03 5.91 -19.42
N LYS A 34 -11.90 5.63 -20.39
CA LYS A 34 -13.34 5.52 -20.16
C LYS A 34 -13.71 4.27 -19.37
N LEU A 35 -13.03 3.15 -19.63
CA LEU A 35 -13.25 1.88 -18.92
C LEU A 35 -12.69 1.93 -17.51
N ILE A 36 -11.55 2.60 -17.29
CA ILE A 36 -10.96 2.73 -15.97
C ILE A 36 -11.86 3.53 -15.02
N GLN A 37 -12.47 4.63 -15.48
CA GLN A 37 -13.40 5.41 -14.65
C GLN A 37 -14.66 4.61 -14.27
N LEU A 38 -15.18 3.79 -15.17
CA LEU A 38 -16.33 2.93 -14.91
C LEU A 38 -15.96 1.78 -13.95
N ALA A 39 -14.82 1.14 -14.18
CA ALA A 39 -14.37 0.01 -13.36
C ALA A 39 -14.10 0.39 -11.90
N PHE A 40 -13.56 1.59 -11.65
CA PHE A 40 -13.23 2.08 -10.31
C PHE A 40 -14.33 2.96 -9.68
N LYS A 41 -15.51 3.04 -10.29
CA LYS A 41 -16.66 3.70 -9.68
C LYS A 41 -17.10 2.90 -8.45
N VAL A 42 -17.09 3.54 -7.29
CA VAL A 42 -17.51 2.91 -6.03
C VAL A 42 -19.00 2.54 -6.09
N PRO A 43 -19.37 1.27 -5.87
CA PRO A 43 -20.77 0.84 -5.81
C PRO A 43 -21.42 1.31 -4.49
N SER A 44 -22.72 1.05 -4.35
CA SER A 44 -23.48 1.43 -3.14
C SER A 44 -23.10 0.62 -1.89
N ASN A 45 -22.51 -0.56 -2.05
CA ASN A 45 -22.16 -1.44 -0.93
C ASN A 45 -20.78 -2.09 -1.14
N PRO A 46 -19.68 -1.31 -1.12
CA PRO A 46 -18.33 -1.86 -1.14
C PRO A 46 -18.00 -2.46 0.23
N LYS A 47 -17.13 -3.45 0.28
CA LYS A 47 -16.59 -3.99 1.53
C LYS A 47 -15.54 -3.00 2.07
N PRO A 48 -15.68 -2.47 3.28
CA PRO A 48 -14.67 -1.59 3.86
C PRO A 48 -13.41 -2.39 4.23
N SER A 49 -12.25 -1.79 3.98
CA SER A 49 -10.95 -2.36 4.36
C SER A 49 -9.94 -1.25 4.63
N ALA A 50 -8.90 -1.57 5.38
CA ALA A 50 -7.83 -0.64 5.68
C ALA A 50 -6.45 -1.29 5.47
N VAL A 51 -5.48 -0.47 5.06
CA VAL A 51 -4.07 -0.89 4.90
C VAL A 51 -3.15 0.14 5.54
N SER A 52 -1.94 -0.29 5.91
CA SER A 52 -0.94 0.51 6.60
C SER A 52 0.31 0.72 5.77
N ILE A 53 0.76 1.97 5.63
CA ILE A 53 2.12 2.31 5.24
C ILE A 53 2.86 2.67 6.52
N VAL A 54 3.60 1.74 7.10
CA VAL A 54 4.37 1.96 8.33
C VAL A 54 5.75 2.47 7.98
N LEU A 55 6.00 3.75 8.24
CA LEU A 55 7.29 4.42 8.01
C LEU A 55 8.17 4.30 9.25
N PHE A 56 9.48 4.10 9.04
CA PHE A 56 10.46 4.04 10.14
C PHE A 56 11.85 4.46 9.65
N PRO A 57 12.75 4.88 10.56
CA PRO A 57 14.14 5.13 10.21
C PRO A 57 14.79 3.85 9.66
N TYR A 58 15.38 3.93 8.48
CA TYR A 58 16.05 2.79 7.84
C TYR A 58 17.36 3.23 7.20
N LYS A 59 18.49 2.69 7.70
CA LYS A 59 19.83 3.13 7.29
C LYS A 59 19.97 4.65 7.44
N ASN A 60 20.24 5.37 6.36
CA ASN A 60 20.38 6.83 6.35
C ASN A 60 19.10 7.55 5.87
N ASP A 61 17.99 6.86 5.72
CA ASP A 61 16.71 7.35 5.19
C ASP A 61 15.52 6.78 5.97
N ILE A 62 14.40 6.63 5.31
CA ILE A 62 13.14 6.05 5.81
C ILE A 62 12.86 4.80 4.99
N GLY A 63 12.34 3.76 5.64
CA GLY A 63 11.80 2.58 5.02
C GLY A 63 10.32 2.39 5.31
N PHE A 64 9.70 1.46 4.61
CA PHE A 64 8.36 0.94 4.90
C PHE A 64 8.29 -0.55 4.60
N PHE A 65 7.25 -1.22 5.13
CA PHE A 65 7.05 -2.65 4.91
C PHE A 65 6.09 -2.93 3.76
N LEU A 66 6.42 -3.99 3.01
CA LEU A 66 5.50 -4.73 2.16
C LEU A 66 5.47 -6.19 2.61
N THR A 67 4.35 -6.86 2.40
CA THR A 67 4.15 -8.27 2.71
C THR A 67 3.96 -9.08 1.43
N GLU A 68 4.31 -10.35 1.47
CA GLU A 68 3.95 -11.33 0.45
C GLU A 68 2.92 -12.29 1.04
N ARG A 69 1.75 -12.39 0.43
CA ARG A 69 0.71 -13.31 0.89
C ARG A 69 1.12 -14.76 0.64
N THR A 70 0.73 -15.65 1.57
CA THR A 70 1.02 -17.08 1.43
C THR A 70 0.35 -17.67 0.19
N HIS A 71 0.90 -18.77 -0.32
CA HIS A 71 0.30 -19.54 -1.42
C HIS A 71 -0.87 -20.43 -0.96
N THR A 72 -1.11 -20.52 0.34
CA THR A 72 -2.16 -21.35 0.96
C THR A 72 -3.52 -20.66 1.05
N VAL A 73 -3.54 -19.31 0.96
CA VAL A 73 -4.80 -18.54 0.95
C VAL A 73 -5.56 -18.69 -0.36
N ASP A 74 -6.89 -18.60 -0.33
CA ASP A 74 -7.74 -18.84 -1.51
C ASP A 74 -7.59 -17.78 -2.62
N HIS A 75 -7.22 -16.55 -2.25
CA HIS A 75 -7.13 -15.43 -3.18
C HIS A 75 -5.79 -14.69 -3.04
N HIS A 76 -5.31 -14.15 -4.18
CA HIS A 76 -4.12 -13.29 -4.23
C HIS A 76 -2.81 -13.96 -3.78
N LYS A 77 -2.63 -15.25 -4.06
CA LYS A 77 -1.43 -16.06 -3.73
C LYS A 77 -0.15 -15.39 -4.23
N GLY A 78 0.84 -15.23 -3.33
CA GLY A 78 2.13 -14.65 -3.67
C GLY A 78 2.09 -13.19 -4.11
N GLN A 79 0.97 -12.47 -3.92
CA GLN A 79 0.91 -11.05 -4.24
C GLN A 79 1.58 -10.21 -3.16
N ILE A 80 2.27 -9.16 -3.61
CA ILE A 80 2.87 -8.15 -2.74
C ILE A 80 1.80 -7.12 -2.35
N SER A 81 1.67 -6.88 -1.05
CA SER A 81 0.68 -5.97 -0.50
C SER A 81 1.25 -5.09 0.62
N LEU A 82 0.54 -4.01 0.93
CA LEU A 82 0.64 -3.36 2.23
C LEU A 82 -0.04 -4.24 3.27
N PRO A 83 0.43 -4.28 4.53
CA PRO A 83 -0.30 -4.92 5.63
C PRO A 83 -1.71 -4.36 5.73
N GLY A 84 -2.72 -5.23 5.85
CA GLY A 84 -4.10 -4.78 5.94
C GLY A 84 -5.13 -5.79 5.47
N GLY A 85 -6.40 -5.53 5.81
CA GLY A 85 -7.50 -6.42 5.51
C GLY A 85 -8.88 -5.79 5.64
N ALA A 86 -9.89 -6.64 5.75
CA ALA A 86 -11.28 -6.25 5.87
C ALA A 86 -11.56 -5.66 7.26
N GLN A 87 -12.47 -4.69 7.31
CA GLN A 87 -12.97 -4.16 8.57
C GLN A 87 -13.85 -5.21 9.26
N ASP A 88 -13.56 -5.48 10.53
CA ASP A 88 -14.40 -6.31 11.38
C ASP A 88 -15.57 -5.53 11.98
N THR A 89 -16.56 -6.27 12.51
CA THR A 89 -17.70 -5.68 13.18
C THR A 89 -17.24 -4.97 14.45
N ASN A 90 -17.73 -3.74 14.66
CA ASN A 90 -17.47 -2.92 15.84
C ASN A 90 -16.05 -2.31 15.94
N GLU A 91 -15.30 -2.24 14.88
CA GLU A 91 -14.06 -1.47 14.83
C GLU A 91 -14.14 -0.33 13.80
N THR A 92 -13.31 0.69 13.97
CA THR A 92 -13.10 1.74 12.97
C THR A 92 -12.07 1.29 11.95
N LEU A 93 -12.03 1.92 10.77
CA LEU A 93 -11.00 1.63 9.76
C LEU A 93 -9.58 1.92 10.24
N LEU A 94 -9.42 2.87 11.16
CA LEU A 94 -8.14 3.15 11.79
C LEU A 94 -7.70 1.98 12.68
N GLU A 95 -8.61 1.44 13.49
CA GLU A 95 -8.36 0.26 14.31
C GLU A 95 -8.10 -0.98 13.45
N THR A 96 -8.87 -1.17 12.35
CA THR A 96 -8.60 -2.21 11.34
C THR A 96 -7.15 -2.15 10.87
N SER A 97 -6.66 -0.96 10.49
CA SER A 97 -5.29 -0.82 9.95
C SER A 97 -4.22 -1.24 10.97
N LEU A 98 -4.42 -0.94 12.25
CA LEU A 98 -3.49 -1.33 13.34
C LEU A 98 -3.60 -2.82 13.66
N ARG A 99 -4.82 -3.36 13.79
CA ARG A 99 -5.06 -4.78 14.07
C ARG A 99 -4.41 -5.67 13.01
N GLU A 100 -4.72 -5.41 11.76
CA GLU A 100 -4.16 -6.17 10.62
C GLU A 100 -2.62 -6.07 10.56
N THR A 101 -2.05 -4.89 10.82
CA THR A 101 -0.60 -4.71 10.87
C THR A 101 0.02 -5.57 11.98
N LYS A 102 -0.63 -5.63 13.16
CA LYS A 102 -0.19 -6.47 14.26
C LYS A 102 -0.36 -7.96 13.94
N GLU A 103 -1.49 -8.35 13.36
CA GLU A 103 -1.79 -9.75 13.03
C GLU A 103 -0.89 -10.31 11.93
N GLU A 104 -0.67 -9.57 10.83
CA GLU A 104 0.10 -10.03 9.68
C GLU A 104 1.61 -10.01 9.92
N ILE A 105 2.13 -8.95 10.56
CA ILE A 105 3.58 -8.72 10.68
C ILE A 105 4.08 -8.49 12.12
N GLY A 106 3.22 -8.66 13.12
CA GLY A 106 3.59 -8.68 14.53
C GLY A 106 4.02 -7.35 15.13
N ILE A 107 3.77 -6.21 14.45
CA ILE A 107 4.15 -4.89 14.97
C ILE A 107 3.27 -4.53 16.16
N ASP A 108 3.90 -4.42 17.33
CA ASP A 108 3.26 -4.08 18.61
C ASP A 108 4.03 -2.94 19.29
N VAL A 109 4.17 -1.83 18.59
CA VAL A 109 4.81 -0.60 19.08
C VAL A 109 3.87 0.58 18.88
N ASP A 110 4.10 1.67 19.61
CA ASP A 110 3.37 2.91 19.41
C ASP A 110 3.66 3.47 18.01
N LEU A 111 2.62 3.62 17.21
CA LEU A 111 2.66 4.19 15.87
C LEU A 111 2.00 5.57 15.88
N GLU A 112 2.73 6.59 15.42
CA GLU A 112 2.16 7.92 15.22
C GLU A 112 1.42 7.97 13.88
N LEU A 113 0.15 8.39 13.88
CA LEU A 113 -0.60 8.63 12.64
C LEU A 113 -0.06 9.88 11.93
N ILE A 114 0.52 9.69 10.74
CA ILE A 114 1.01 10.77 9.89
C ILE A 114 -0.13 11.36 9.03
N GLY A 115 -1.07 10.51 8.61
CA GLY A 115 -2.20 10.90 7.79
C GLY A 115 -2.77 9.74 6.99
N THR A 116 -3.54 10.06 5.96
CA THR A 116 -4.19 9.08 5.09
C THR A 116 -3.93 9.39 3.63
N LEU A 117 -4.06 8.40 2.75
CA LEU A 117 -4.17 8.62 1.31
C LEU A 117 -5.63 8.55 0.89
N SER A 118 -5.89 8.86 -0.38
CA SER A 118 -7.23 8.72 -0.95
C SER A 118 -7.64 7.25 -0.99
N SER A 119 -8.89 6.97 -0.65
CA SER A 119 -9.43 5.62 -0.74
C SER A 119 -9.42 5.11 -2.18
N LEU A 120 -9.24 3.79 -2.32
CA LEU A 120 -9.21 3.11 -3.62
C LEU A 120 -10.24 1.99 -3.63
N TYR A 121 -11.16 2.03 -4.58
CA TYR A 121 -12.06 0.91 -4.83
C TYR A 121 -11.40 -0.14 -5.73
N THR A 122 -11.52 -1.42 -5.36
CA THR A 122 -11.00 -2.56 -6.13
C THR A 122 -12.15 -3.40 -6.66
N PRO A 123 -12.46 -3.35 -7.96
CA PRO A 123 -13.63 -4.02 -8.52
C PRO A 123 -13.56 -5.56 -8.48
N VAL A 124 -12.34 -6.12 -8.42
CA VAL A 124 -12.16 -7.59 -8.40
C VAL A 124 -12.57 -8.19 -7.07
N SER A 125 -12.25 -7.54 -5.95
CA SER A 125 -12.54 -7.99 -4.59
C SER A 125 -13.73 -7.27 -3.94
N ASN A 126 -14.26 -6.23 -4.59
CA ASN A 126 -15.31 -5.33 -4.07
C ASN A 126 -14.89 -4.60 -2.78
N PHE A 127 -13.60 -4.38 -2.56
CA PHE A 127 -13.10 -3.61 -1.42
C PHE A 127 -13.01 -2.11 -1.73
N LEU A 128 -13.38 -1.28 -0.75
CA LEU A 128 -12.99 0.12 -0.66
C LEU A 128 -11.86 0.22 0.38
N ILE A 129 -10.64 0.39 -0.12
CA ILE A 129 -9.43 0.38 0.69
C ILE A 129 -9.14 1.78 1.21
N HIS A 130 -8.95 1.92 2.52
CA HIS A 130 -8.57 3.15 3.21
C HIS A 130 -7.13 3.06 3.70
N PRO A 131 -6.18 3.77 3.06
CA PRO A 131 -4.77 3.70 3.42
C PRO A 131 -4.43 4.68 4.55
N TYR A 132 -3.79 4.18 5.60
CA TYR A 132 -3.25 4.95 6.71
C TYR A 132 -1.73 4.97 6.64
N VAL A 133 -1.14 6.13 6.93
CA VAL A 133 0.32 6.30 6.97
C VAL A 133 0.74 6.50 8.42
N TRP A 134 1.51 5.57 8.91
CA TRP A 134 2.00 5.51 10.29
C TRP A 134 3.50 5.77 10.34
N TYR A 135 3.97 6.20 11.49
CA TYR A 135 5.39 6.36 11.75
C TYR A 135 5.79 5.70 13.07
N ALA A 136 6.89 4.97 13.04
CA ALA A 136 7.59 4.42 14.21
C ALA A 136 8.94 5.13 14.39
N ASP A 137 9.34 5.46 15.62
CA ASP A 137 10.60 6.14 15.93
C ASP A 137 11.85 5.28 15.71
N SER A 138 11.69 3.96 15.63
CA SER A 138 12.73 2.97 15.34
C SER A 138 12.21 1.92 14.37
N ILE A 139 13.09 1.09 13.83
CA ILE A 139 12.68 -0.07 13.02
C ILE A 139 11.88 -1.00 13.93
N PRO A 140 10.58 -1.24 13.64
CA PRO A 140 9.79 -2.18 14.43
C PRO A 140 10.31 -3.61 14.29
N GLU A 141 10.32 -4.35 15.38
CA GLU A 141 10.48 -5.80 15.31
C GLU A 141 9.26 -6.40 14.63
N THR A 142 9.50 -7.36 13.74
CA THR A 142 8.42 -8.01 12.99
C THR A 142 8.41 -9.51 13.24
N THR A 143 7.20 -10.06 13.33
CA THR A 143 6.97 -11.51 13.45
C THR A 143 5.93 -11.91 12.40
N LEU A 144 6.31 -12.85 11.53
CA LEU A 144 5.43 -13.35 10.48
C LEU A 144 4.26 -14.16 11.04
N ASN A 145 3.05 -13.83 10.62
CA ASN A 145 1.93 -14.77 10.67
C ASN A 145 2.01 -15.71 9.46
N ASN A 146 2.66 -16.84 9.63
CA ASN A 146 2.92 -17.80 8.54
C ASN A 146 1.65 -18.37 7.88
N ASN A 147 0.47 -18.17 8.46
CA ASN A 147 -0.79 -18.58 7.84
C ASN A 147 -1.23 -17.61 6.73
N GLU A 148 -0.84 -16.33 6.82
CA GLU A 148 -1.29 -15.27 5.92
C GLU A 148 -0.16 -14.64 5.10
N VAL A 149 1.02 -14.50 5.71
CA VAL A 149 2.18 -13.81 5.14
C VAL A 149 3.37 -14.77 5.06
N SER A 150 3.93 -14.92 3.87
CA SER A 150 5.12 -15.76 3.63
C SER A 150 6.43 -14.99 3.75
N ASN A 151 6.39 -13.65 3.53
CA ASN A 151 7.58 -12.82 3.58
C ASN A 151 7.26 -11.37 3.95
N ILE A 152 8.23 -10.66 4.55
CA ILE A 152 8.19 -9.22 4.80
C ILE A 152 9.37 -8.58 4.08
N PHE A 153 9.10 -7.53 3.31
CA PHE A 153 10.11 -6.75 2.61
C PHE A 153 10.22 -5.36 3.22
N THR A 154 11.45 -4.94 3.53
CA THR A 154 11.74 -3.55 3.88
C THR A 154 12.13 -2.80 2.62
N ILE A 155 11.34 -1.82 2.24
CA ILE A 155 11.53 -1.00 1.06
C ILE A 155 12.06 0.37 1.46
N PRO A 156 13.26 0.77 1.03
CA PRO A 156 13.73 2.15 1.19
C PRO A 156 12.83 3.12 0.44
N LEU A 157 12.53 4.26 1.06
CA LEU A 157 11.67 5.27 0.43
C LEU A 157 12.29 5.86 -0.84
N ASN A 158 13.62 5.94 -0.89
CA ASN A 158 14.34 6.37 -2.09
C ASN A 158 14.12 5.41 -3.27
N ASP A 159 14.00 4.10 -3.01
CA ASP A 159 13.70 3.14 -4.07
C ASP A 159 12.30 3.41 -4.66
N LEU A 160 11.28 3.69 -3.81
CA LEU A 160 9.97 4.07 -4.31
C LEU A 160 10.02 5.37 -5.15
N LEU A 161 10.88 6.32 -4.79
CA LEU A 161 11.00 7.62 -5.48
C LEU A 161 11.73 7.51 -6.82
N ASP A 162 12.49 6.46 -7.05
CA ASP A 162 13.12 6.19 -8.33
C ASP A 162 12.06 5.91 -9.42
N ASN A 163 12.24 6.50 -10.60
CA ASN A 163 11.33 6.27 -11.73
C ASN A 163 11.68 5.01 -12.53
N GLU A 164 12.94 4.61 -12.51
CA GLU A 164 13.45 3.47 -13.28
C GLU A 164 12.90 2.12 -12.77
N ILE A 165 12.35 2.09 -11.54
CA ILE A 165 11.72 0.87 -11.00
C ILE A 165 10.31 0.60 -11.56
N ILE A 166 9.73 1.52 -12.34
CA ILE A 166 8.42 1.31 -12.95
C ILE A 166 8.60 0.63 -14.29
N VAL A 167 8.18 -0.62 -14.34
CA VAL A 167 8.31 -1.48 -15.52
C VAL A 167 6.97 -2.08 -15.92
N GLU A 168 6.86 -2.55 -17.16
CA GLU A 168 5.73 -3.37 -17.61
C GLU A 168 6.10 -4.85 -17.47
N MET A 169 5.29 -5.61 -16.75
CA MET A 169 5.53 -7.03 -16.52
C MET A 169 4.35 -7.91 -16.96
N PRO A 170 4.59 -9.07 -17.57
CA PRO A 170 3.52 -10.01 -17.88
C PRO A 170 2.95 -10.61 -16.59
N LYS A 171 1.64 -10.55 -16.43
CA LYS A 171 0.91 -11.20 -15.34
C LYS A 171 -0.29 -11.96 -15.93
N GLU A 172 -0.52 -13.16 -15.41
CA GLU A 172 -1.71 -13.92 -15.75
C GLU A 172 -2.89 -13.46 -14.90
N ILE A 173 -3.95 -12.99 -15.57
CA ILE A 173 -5.18 -12.53 -14.93
C ILE A 173 -6.35 -13.25 -15.57
N LYS A 174 -7.02 -14.12 -14.81
CA LYS A 174 -8.14 -14.95 -15.28
C LYS A 174 -7.82 -15.73 -16.57
N GLY A 175 -6.63 -16.35 -16.63
CA GLY A 175 -6.17 -17.16 -17.76
C GLY A 175 -5.65 -16.35 -18.96
N VAL A 176 -5.56 -15.02 -18.86
CA VAL A 176 -5.02 -14.16 -19.92
C VAL A 176 -3.74 -13.49 -19.42
N ILE A 177 -2.66 -13.57 -20.21
CA ILE A 177 -1.41 -12.87 -19.93
C ILE A 177 -1.54 -11.44 -20.46
N ILE A 178 -1.40 -10.45 -19.57
CA ILE A 178 -1.39 -9.04 -19.91
C ILE A 178 -0.17 -8.35 -19.28
N ASN A 179 0.36 -7.33 -19.94
CA ASN A 179 1.40 -6.50 -19.35
C ASN A 179 0.76 -5.48 -18.41
N VAL A 180 1.24 -5.47 -17.17
CA VAL A 180 0.76 -4.56 -16.13
C VAL A 180 1.90 -3.67 -15.65
N PRO A 181 1.63 -2.41 -15.27
CA PRO A 181 2.62 -1.57 -14.63
C PRO A 181 2.95 -2.13 -13.23
N CYS A 182 4.23 -2.16 -12.93
CA CYS A 182 4.78 -2.80 -11.73
C CYS A 182 5.89 -1.93 -11.15
N PHE A 183 5.95 -1.79 -9.83
CA PHE A 183 7.16 -1.36 -9.13
C PHE A 183 8.07 -2.57 -8.95
N HIS A 184 9.17 -2.61 -9.69
CA HIS A 184 10.20 -3.64 -9.63
C HIS A 184 11.21 -3.29 -8.54
N PHE A 185 10.91 -3.58 -7.28
CA PHE A 185 11.85 -3.45 -6.19
C PHE A 185 12.88 -4.58 -6.25
N ARG A 186 14.03 -4.38 -5.60
CA ARG A 186 15.15 -5.35 -5.62
C ARG A 186 14.72 -6.79 -5.32
N ASN A 187 13.76 -6.98 -4.43
CA ASN A 187 13.38 -8.31 -3.91
C ASN A 187 11.91 -8.66 -4.13
N CYS A 188 11.11 -7.78 -4.71
CA CYS A 188 9.70 -8.05 -4.96
C CYS A 188 9.10 -7.17 -6.05
N ASP A 189 8.05 -7.68 -6.69
CA ASP A 189 7.30 -7.01 -7.76
C ASP A 189 5.93 -6.59 -7.25
N CYS A 190 5.72 -5.29 -7.11
CA CYS A 190 4.46 -4.75 -6.60
C CYS A 190 3.60 -4.18 -7.75
N TRP A 191 2.39 -4.71 -7.92
CA TRP A 191 1.42 -4.30 -8.93
C TRP A 191 -0.01 -4.26 -8.38
N GLY A 192 -1.00 -3.89 -9.19
CA GLY A 192 -2.41 -3.85 -8.80
C GLY A 192 -2.72 -2.76 -7.77
N ALA A 193 -3.63 -3.04 -6.83
CA ALA A 193 -4.12 -2.05 -5.86
C ALA A 193 -2.99 -1.43 -5.03
N THR A 194 -2.07 -2.24 -4.54
CA THR A 194 -0.93 -1.77 -3.75
C THR A 194 -0.06 -0.80 -4.55
N ALA A 195 0.26 -1.11 -5.80
CA ALA A 195 1.02 -0.21 -6.67
C ALA A 195 0.26 1.09 -6.95
N MET A 196 -1.08 1.03 -7.09
CA MET A 196 -1.90 2.23 -7.27
C MET A 196 -1.82 3.16 -6.03
N LEU A 197 -1.90 2.61 -4.81
CA LEU A 197 -1.74 3.36 -3.57
C LEU A 197 -0.33 3.94 -3.42
N LEU A 198 0.70 3.13 -3.70
CA LEU A 198 2.09 3.57 -3.67
C LEU A 198 2.40 4.64 -4.73
N SER A 199 1.69 4.64 -5.88
CA SER A 199 1.81 5.70 -6.89
C SER A 199 1.32 7.05 -6.37
N GLU A 200 0.21 7.08 -5.63
CA GLU A 200 -0.26 8.29 -4.97
C GLU A 200 0.73 8.75 -3.90
N PHE A 201 1.20 7.83 -3.06
CA PHE A 201 2.19 8.13 -2.04
C PHE A 201 3.49 8.69 -2.63
N LYS A 202 4.00 8.08 -3.72
CA LYS A 202 5.16 8.58 -4.49
C LYS A 202 4.96 10.01 -4.98
N ASP A 203 3.81 10.31 -5.58
CA ASP A 203 3.52 11.65 -6.09
C ASP A 203 3.47 12.69 -4.96
N ILE A 204 2.86 12.36 -3.82
CA ILE A 204 2.86 13.23 -2.63
C ILE A 204 4.30 13.51 -2.18
N LEU A 205 5.15 12.48 -2.11
CA LEU A 205 6.53 12.62 -1.67
C LEU A 205 7.41 13.42 -2.63
N LYS A 206 7.18 13.31 -3.94
CA LYS A 206 7.92 14.07 -4.96
C LYS A 206 7.61 15.56 -4.95
N ASN A 207 6.43 15.93 -4.50
CA ASN A 207 5.99 17.32 -4.42
C ASN A 207 6.32 17.97 -3.05
N LEU A 208 7.14 17.30 -2.22
CA LEU A 208 7.71 17.81 -0.97
C LEU A 208 9.09 18.44 -1.20
#